data_1552fdaecff4b101269c8567ce452c2e
#
_entry.id   1552fdaecff4b101269c8567ce452c2e
#
_cell.length_a   1.000
_cell.length_b   1.000
_cell.length_c   1.000
_cell.angle_alpha   90.00
_cell.angle_beta   90.00
_cell.angle_gamma   90.00
#
_symmetry.space_group_name_H-M   'P 1'
#
loop_
_entity.id
_entity.type
_entity.pdbx_description
1 polymer ?
#
loop_
_entity_poly.entity_id
_entity_poly.type
_entity_poly.pdbx_seq_one_letter_code
_entity_poly.pdbx_strand_id
1 'polypeptide(L)'
;MFANFNSPVDPNLGFKVGNTYGTMGWASLIMPALMGILADKYIRAEIVLGLCHILGGASLYYASTVTNAGDMYWAIFMVSCFYMPTIGLSNTVSYVLLSKNKLDVQKSFAPIRVWGTVGFIVAEWAVDLLGWTQNNNQFYFAAVAGVFTGLYCFTLPRVEISKSTE
;
A
#
# COMPACT_ATOMS: atom_id res chain seq x y z
N MET A 1 -16.82 5.04 0.49
CA MET A 1 -16.70 4.83 1.94
C MET A 1 -17.97 5.24 2.69
N PHE A 2 -18.51 6.44 2.47
CA PHE A 2 -19.68 6.93 3.19
C PHE A 2 -21.02 6.33 2.74
N ALA A 3 -21.12 5.81 1.52
CA ALA A 3 -22.37 5.24 0.99
C ALA A 3 -22.85 3.96 1.71
N ASN A 4 -21.94 3.25 2.41
CA ASN A 4 -22.31 2.06 3.17
C ASN A 4 -22.81 2.36 4.59
N PHE A 5 -22.68 3.60 5.05
CA PHE A 5 -23.13 4.03 6.37
C PHE A 5 -24.42 4.83 6.24
N ASN A 6 -25.47 4.19 5.68
CA ASN A 6 -26.81 4.75 5.48
C ASN A 6 -27.56 4.98 6.81
N SER A 7 -26.95 5.74 7.71
CA SER A 7 -27.66 6.27 8.89
C SER A 7 -27.80 7.77 8.68
N PRO A 8 -29.04 8.29 8.58
CA PRO A 8 -29.23 9.72 8.51
C PRO A 8 -28.71 10.33 9.81
N VAL A 9 -27.64 11.12 9.68
CA VAL A 9 -27.12 11.99 10.74
C VAL A 9 -26.70 11.24 12.03
N ASP A 10 -25.63 10.40 11.94
CA ASP A 10 -24.88 10.06 13.14
C ASP A 10 -24.05 11.29 13.55
N PRO A 11 -24.35 11.95 14.69
CA PRO A 11 -23.61 13.14 15.11
C PRO A 11 -22.11 12.88 15.35
N ASN A 12 -21.71 11.60 15.46
CA ASN A 12 -20.32 11.17 15.67
C ASN A 12 -19.65 10.70 14.35
N LEU A 13 -20.29 10.83 13.19
CA LEU A 13 -19.76 10.34 11.93
C LEU A 13 -18.38 10.94 11.61
N GLY A 14 -18.23 12.25 11.77
CA GLY A 14 -16.96 12.93 11.55
C GLY A 14 -15.85 12.43 12.46
N PHE A 15 -16.14 12.15 13.74
CA PHE A 15 -15.18 11.58 14.69
C PHE A 15 -14.80 10.14 14.32
N LYS A 16 -15.76 9.31 13.93
CA LYS A 16 -15.51 7.93 13.49
C LYS A 16 -14.64 7.88 12.23
N VAL A 17 -14.91 8.77 11.28
CA VAL A 17 -14.11 8.91 10.06
C VAL A 17 -12.70 9.41 10.39
N GLY A 18 -12.57 10.45 11.20
CA GLY A 18 -11.28 10.97 11.64
C GLY A 18 -10.43 9.92 12.35
N ASN A 19 -11.02 9.12 13.23
CA ASN A 19 -10.33 8.01 13.88
C ASN A 19 -9.88 6.93 12.90
N THR A 20 -10.69 6.63 11.88
CA THR A 20 -10.31 5.66 10.84
C THR A 20 -9.11 6.14 10.04
N TYR A 21 -9.07 7.42 9.68
CA TYR A 21 -7.86 8.00 9.06
C TYR A 21 -6.66 8.08 10.01
N GLY A 22 -6.89 8.27 11.30
CA GLY A 22 -5.84 8.24 12.34
C GLY A 22 -5.05 6.93 12.38
N THR A 23 -5.66 5.80 11.96
CA THR A 23 -4.98 4.50 11.86
C THR A 23 -3.77 4.54 10.93
N MET A 24 -3.82 5.33 9.86
CA MET A 24 -2.71 5.52 8.94
C MET A 24 -1.49 6.13 9.63
N GLY A 25 -1.71 7.07 10.56
CA GLY A 25 -0.65 7.68 11.35
C GLY A 25 0.09 6.65 12.21
N TRP A 26 -0.64 5.83 12.96
CA TRP A 26 -0.05 4.77 13.78
C TRP A 26 0.64 3.70 12.95
N ALA A 27 0.01 3.26 11.86
CA ALA A 27 0.61 2.29 10.95
C ALA A 27 1.90 2.82 10.30
N SER A 28 1.93 4.10 9.90
CA SER A 28 3.11 4.71 9.25
C SER A 28 4.28 4.91 10.22
N LEU A 29 4.02 5.00 11.52
CA LEU A 29 5.08 5.15 12.53
C LEU A 29 5.81 3.83 12.79
N ILE A 30 5.09 2.72 12.85
CA ILE A 30 5.62 1.44 13.37
C ILE A 30 5.94 0.47 12.23
N MET A 31 5.01 0.29 11.30
CA MET A 31 5.08 -0.79 10.30
C MET A 31 6.24 -0.67 9.30
N PRO A 32 6.63 0.51 8.80
CA PRO A 32 7.79 0.63 7.92
C PRO A 32 9.09 0.19 8.60
N ALA A 33 9.26 0.50 9.89
CA ALA A 33 10.45 0.09 10.64
C ALA A 33 10.50 -1.43 10.83
N LEU A 34 9.37 -2.05 11.20
CA LEU A 34 9.29 -3.51 11.37
C LEU A 34 9.54 -4.26 10.05
N MET A 35 8.89 -3.82 8.97
CA MET A 35 9.05 -4.44 7.65
C MET A 35 10.43 -4.15 7.03
N GLY A 36 11.02 -2.99 7.35
CA GLY A 36 12.41 -2.68 6.99
C GLY A 36 13.40 -3.64 7.65
N ILE A 37 13.29 -3.85 8.97
CA ILE A 37 14.14 -4.81 9.70
C ILE A 37 13.94 -6.24 9.14
N LEU A 38 12.70 -6.61 8.82
CA LEU A 38 12.41 -7.90 8.23
C LEU A 38 13.08 -8.07 6.86
N ALA A 39 13.03 -7.02 6.03
CA ALA A 39 13.63 -7.00 4.70
C ALA A 39 15.17 -6.96 4.75
N ASP A 40 15.75 -6.30 5.75
CA ASP A 40 17.20 -6.16 5.86
C ASP A 40 17.89 -7.42 6.45
N LYS A 41 17.19 -8.12 7.37
CA LYS A 41 17.84 -9.21 8.14
C LYS A 41 17.38 -10.62 7.77
N TYR A 42 16.11 -10.80 7.38
CA TYR A 42 15.51 -12.13 7.31
C TYR A 42 15.00 -12.51 5.92
N ILE A 43 14.33 -11.60 5.22
CA ILE A 43 13.65 -11.89 3.97
C ILE A 43 14.03 -10.81 2.95
N ARG A 44 14.27 -11.19 1.71
CA ARG A 44 14.62 -10.24 0.66
C ARG A 44 13.52 -9.17 0.45
N ALA A 45 13.94 -7.92 0.24
CA ALA A 45 13.04 -6.76 0.19
C ALA A 45 11.94 -6.89 -0.87
N GLU A 46 12.23 -7.46 -2.06
CA GLU A 46 11.23 -7.68 -3.10
C GLU A 46 10.15 -8.69 -2.69
N ILE A 47 10.51 -9.68 -1.86
CA ILE A 47 9.53 -10.66 -1.34
C ILE A 47 8.63 -10.00 -0.29
N VAL A 48 9.23 -9.25 0.64
CA VAL A 48 8.46 -8.51 1.67
C VAL A 48 7.52 -7.51 1.00
N LEU A 49 8.00 -6.79 -0.02
CA LEU A 49 7.19 -5.87 -0.82
C LEU A 49 6.01 -6.59 -1.48
N GLY A 50 6.25 -7.73 -2.12
CA GLY A 50 5.21 -8.53 -2.76
C GLY A 50 4.17 -9.05 -1.77
N LEU A 51 4.60 -9.56 -0.61
CA LEU A 51 3.71 -10.01 0.45
C LEU A 51 2.86 -8.86 1.01
N CYS A 52 3.46 -7.70 1.25
CA CYS A 52 2.72 -6.51 1.71
C CYS A 52 1.64 -6.09 0.71
N HIS A 53 1.91 -6.12 -0.60
CA HIS A 53 0.91 -5.82 -1.63
C HIS A 53 -0.23 -6.85 -1.68
N ILE A 54 0.07 -8.14 -1.56
CA ILE A 54 -0.95 -9.20 -1.55
C ILE A 54 -1.82 -9.10 -0.31
N LEU A 55 -1.21 -8.96 0.88
CA LEU A 55 -1.95 -8.83 2.14
C LEU A 55 -2.73 -7.53 2.21
N GLY A 56 -2.18 -6.43 1.68
CA GLY A 56 -2.88 -5.16 1.53
C GLY A 56 -4.08 -5.28 0.60
N GLY A 57 -3.93 -5.97 -0.54
CA GLY A 57 -5.02 -6.26 -1.48
C GLY A 57 -6.12 -7.12 -0.84
N ALA A 58 -5.76 -8.17 -0.10
CA ALA A 58 -6.71 -8.98 0.65
C ALA A 58 -7.46 -8.17 1.73
N SER A 59 -6.76 -7.26 2.41
CA SER A 59 -7.35 -6.36 3.41
C SER A 59 -8.31 -5.35 2.76
N LEU A 60 -8.01 -4.85 1.55
CA LEU A 60 -8.92 -4.00 0.77
C LEU A 60 -10.16 -4.75 0.32
N TYR A 61 -10.01 -6.02 -0.10
CA TYR A 61 -11.15 -6.87 -0.40
C TYR A 61 -12.04 -7.07 0.83
N TYR A 62 -11.45 -7.35 1.99
CA TYR A 62 -12.19 -7.42 3.25
C TYR A 62 -12.90 -6.10 3.56
N ALA A 63 -12.23 -4.96 3.42
CA ALA A 63 -12.82 -3.64 3.63
C ALA A 63 -14.04 -3.36 2.72
N SER A 64 -14.06 -3.95 1.51
CA SER A 64 -15.20 -3.81 0.58
C SER A 64 -16.47 -4.52 1.06
N THR A 65 -16.33 -5.55 1.91
CA THR A 65 -17.46 -6.35 2.43
C THR A 65 -18.02 -5.83 3.75
N VAL A 66 -17.29 -4.92 4.39
CA VAL A 66 -17.67 -4.40 5.71
C VAL A 66 -18.79 -3.37 5.62
N THR A 67 -19.78 -3.49 6.50
CA THR A 67 -20.95 -2.60 6.55
C THR A 67 -21.04 -1.75 7.81
N ASN A 68 -20.33 -2.12 8.89
CA ASN A 68 -20.37 -1.36 10.12
C ASN A 68 -19.06 -0.54 10.35
N ALA A 69 -19.17 0.54 11.13
CA ALA A 69 -18.06 1.47 11.35
C ALA A 69 -16.89 0.87 12.16
N GLY A 70 -17.20 -0.05 13.08
CA GLY A 70 -16.16 -0.69 13.91
C GLY A 70 -15.26 -1.61 13.09
N ASP A 71 -15.86 -2.46 12.26
CA ASP A 71 -15.12 -3.38 11.39
C ASP A 71 -14.38 -2.61 10.29
N MET A 72 -14.94 -1.49 9.81
CA MET A 72 -14.28 -0.61 8.85
C MET A 72 -13.00 0.00 9.45
N TYR A 73 -13.03 0.40 10.72
CA TYR A 73 -11.85 0.90 11.42
C TYR A 73 -10.70 -0.13 11.39
N TRP A 74 -11.01 -1.40 11.75
CA TRP A 74 -10.02 -2.47 11.74
C TRP A 74 -9.56 -2.86 10.34
N ALA A 75 -10.48 -2.87 9.37
CA ALA A 75 -10.14 -3.14 7.98
C ALA A 75 -9.16 -2.11 7.41
N ILE A 76 -9.42 -0.82 7.63
CA ILE A 76 -8.52 0.27 7.17
C ILE A 76 -7.21 0.26 7.94
N PHE A 77 -7.22 -0.08 9.24
CA PHE A 77 -5.99 -0.26 9.99
C PHE A 77 -5.10 -1.36 9.38
N MET A 78 -5.69 -2.52 9.05
CA MET A 78 -4.96 -3.61 8.39
C MET A 78 -4.41 -3.19 7.03
N VAL A 79 -5.23 -2.53 6.19
CA VAL A 79 -4.76 -1.98 4.91
C VAL A 79 -3.55 -1.07 5.13
N SER A 80 -3.63 -0.16 6.10
CA SER A 80 -2.56 0.80 6.40
C SER A 80 -1.28 0.10 6.88
N CYS A 81 -1.40 -0.96 7.70
CA CYS A 81 -0.27 -1.73 8.19
C CYS A 81 0.54 -2.38 7.05
N PHE A 82 -0.12 -2.84 6.00
CA PHE A 82 0.56 -3.45 4.85
C PHE A 82 0.94 -2.41 3.79
N TYR A 83 0.16 -1.35 3.61
CA TYR A 83 0.41 -0.35 2.58
C TYR A 83 1.57 0.60 2.95
N MET A 84 1.65 1.08 4.20
CA MET A 84 2.67 2.06 4.59
C MET A 84 4.11 1.58 4.36
N PRO A 85 4.47 0.33 4.69
CA PRO A 85 5.82 -0.18 4.41
C PRO A 85 6.15 -0.25 2.93
N THR A 86 5.17 -0.45 2.03
CA THR A 86 5.43 -0.60 0.59
C THR A 86 6.08 0.65 -0.01
N ILE A 87 5.77 1.83 0.53
CA ILE A 87 6.35 3.11 0.07
C ILE A 87 7.87 3.11 0.30
N GLY A 88 8.31 2.71 1.49
CA GLY A 88 9.74 2.61 1.82
C GLY A 88 10.42 1.47 1.07
N LEU A 89 9.84 0.28 1.09
CA LEU A 89 10.39 -0.91 0.44
C LEU A 89 10.54 -0.75 -1.07
N SER A 90 9.58 -0.12 -1.75
CA SER A 90 9.67 0.16 -3.20
C SER A 90 10.84 1.09 -3.52
N ASN A 91 11.09 2.11 -2.67
CA ASN A 91 12.25 2.98 -2.82
C ASN A 91 13.56 2.19 -2.61
N THR A 92 13.64 1.37 -1.55
CA THR A 92 14.80 0.53 -1.26
C THR A 92 15.11 -0.42 -2.41
N VAL A 93 14.12 -1.16 -2.91
CA VAL A 93 14.27 -2.06 -4.05
C VAL A 93 14.77 -1.29 -5.28
N SER A 94 14.19 -0.13 -5.56
CA SER A 94 14.61 0.70 -6.69
C SER A 94 16.07 1.16 -6.55
N TYR A 95 16.49 1.64 -5.38
CA TYR A 95 17.86 2.07 -5.14
C TYR A 95 18.87 0.94 -5.32
N VAL A 96 18.59 -0.23 -4.75
CA VAL A 96 19.48 -1.40 -4.86
C VAL A 96 19.59 -1.86 -6.31
N LEU A 97 18.48 -1.93 -7.04
CA LEU A 97 18.50 -2.34 -8.45
C LEU A 97 19.24 -1.34 -9.35
N LEU A 98 19.08 -0.04 -9.12
CA LEU A 98 19.82 0.99 -9.85
C LEU A 98 21.33 0.89 -9.58
N SER A 99 21.70 0.77 -8.31
CA SER A 99 23.10 0.60 -7.89
C SER A 99 23.73 -0.67 -8.47
N LYS A 100 22.99 -1.79 -8.45
CA LYS A 100 23.45 -3.08 -9.01
C LYS A 100 23.70 -3.01 -10.52
N ASN A 101 22.91 -2.21 -11.23
CA ASN A 101 23.11 -1.96 -12.66
C ASN A 101 24.11 -0.83 -12.97
N LYS A 102 24.84 -0.33 -11.97
CA LYS A 102 25.82 0.76 -12.10
C LYS A 102 25.24 2.04 -12.68
N LEU A 103 23.95 2.27 -12.48
CA LEU A 103 23.28 3.51 -12.88
C LEU A 103 23.44 4.56 -11.77
N ASP A 104 23.48 5.83 -12.19
CA ASP A 104 23.47 6.96 -11.24
C ASP A 104 22.10 6.97 -10.53
N VAL A 105 22.09 6.60 -9.25
CA VAL A 105 20.88 6.49 -8.44
C VAL A 105 20.14 7.83 -8.36
N GLN A 106 20.87 8.95 -8.19
CA GLN A 106 20.23 10.26 -8.03
C GLN A 106 19.52 10.71 -9.32
N LYS A 107 20.14 10.47 -10.47
CA LYS A 107 19.58 10.86 -11.77
C LYS A 107 18.48 9.90 -12.24
N SER A 108 18.62 8.61 -11.96
CA SER A 108 17.72 7.59 -12.50
C SER A 108 16.50 7.34 -11.63
N PHE A 109 16.57 7.59 -10.32
CA PHE A 109 15.45 7.38 -9.41
C PHE A 109 14.30 8.37 -9.62
N ALA A 110 14.61 9.64 -9.89
CA ALA A 110 13.58 10.66 -10.07
C ALA A 110 12.60 10.33 -11.21
N PRO A 111 13.04 9.94 -12.43
CA PRO A 111 12.14 9.50 -13.49
C PRO A 111 11.29 8.27 -13.11
N ILE A 112 11.87 7.28 -12.41
CA ILE A 112 11.12 6.09 -11.96
C ILE A 112 9.98 6.51 -11.03
N ARG A 113 10.24 7.42 -10.10
CA ARG A 113 9.21 7.90 -9.16
C ARG A 113 8.09 8.69 -9.87
N VAL A 114 8.41 9.44 -10.94
CA VAL A 114 7.41 10.15 -11.75
C VAL A 114 6.40 9.17 -12.37
N TRP A 115 6.84 7.99 -12.84
CA TRP A 115 5.94 6.96 -13.36
C TRP A 115 4.94 6.47 -12.31
N GLY A 116 5.32 6.43 -11.03
CA GLY A 116 4.38 6.14 -9.93
C GLY A 116 3.27 7.18 -9.84
N THR A 117 3.60 8.46 -9.99
CA THR A 117 2.62 9.55 -10.02
C THR A 117 1.70 9.46 -11.24
N VAL A 118 2.26 9.16 -12.42
CA VAL A 118 1.47 8.95 -13.64
C VAL A 118 0.50 7.79 -13.46
N GLY A 119 0.96 6.67 -12.92
CA GLY A 119 0.11 5.51 -12.61
C GLY A 119 -1.03 5.85 -11.65
N PHE A 120 -0.75 6.65 -10.62
CA PHE A 120 -1.77 7.14 -9.68
C PHE A 120 -2.84 7.97 -10.39
N ILE A 121 -2.44 8.96 -11.20
CA ILE A 121 -3.37 9.81 -11.97
C ILE A 121 -4.23 8.97 -12.90
N VAL A 122 -3.64 8.00 -13.62
CA VAL A 122 -4.38 7.12 -14.53
C VAL A 122 -5.39 6.27 -13.76
N ALA A 123 -5.01 5.73 -12.59
CA ALA A 123 -5.90 4.94 -11.76
C ALA A 123 -7.07 5.77 -11.21
N GLU A 124 -6.81 6.99 -10.74
CA GLU A 124 -7.84 7.94 -10.28
C GLU A 124 -8.85 8.25 -11.40
N TRP A 125 -8.34 8.60 -12.59
CA TRP A 125 -9.21 8.87 -13.75
C TRP A 125 -10.01 7.64 -14.18
N ALA A 126 -9.41 6.44 -14.15
CA ALA A 126 -10.12 5.21 -14.48
C ALA A 126 -11.30 4.98 -13.52
N VAL A 127 -11.09 5.16 -12.21
CA VAL A 127 -12.13 5.01 -11.19
C VAL A 127 -13.25 6.04 -11.38
N ASP A 128 -12.89 7.29 -11.70
CA ASP A 128 -13.86 8.37 -11.91
C ASP A 128 -14.67 8.17 -13.19
N LEU A 129 -14.01 7.91 -14.33
CA LEU A 129 -14.67 7.66 -15.61
C LEU A 129 -15.63 6.45 -15.59
N LEU A 130 -15.30 5.43 -14.80
CA LEU A 130 -16.14 4.26 -14.60
C LEU A 130 -17.29 4.51 -13.59
N GLY A 131 -17.34 5.69 -12.97
CA GLY A 131 -18.37 6.04 -11.98
C GLY A 131 -18.26 5.24 -10.68
N TRP A 132 -17.05 4.76 -10.33
CA TRP A 132 -16.84 3.90 -9.16
C TRP A 132 -16.48 4.67 -7.88
N THR A 133 -16.35 5.98 -7.95
CA THR A 133 -15.99 6.86 -6.82
C THR A 133 -16.93 6.76 -5.62
N GLN A 134 -18.22 6.45 -5.87
CA GLN A 134 -19.25 6.31 -4.83
C GLN A 134 -19.58 4.85 -4.49
N ASN A 135 -18.92 3.88 -5.12
CA ASN A 135 -19.23 2.46 -5.00
C ASN A 135 -18.05 1.66 -4.41
N ASN A 136 -18.37 0.47 -3.88
CA ASN A 136 -17.34 -0.47 -3.39
C ASN A 136 -16.41 -1.00 -4.50
N ASN A 137 -16.75 -0.79 -5.78
CA ASN A 137 -15.96 -1.24 -6.91
C ASN A 137 -14.53 -0.67 -6.90
N GLN A 138 -14.33 0.55 -6.36
CA GLN A 138 -12.99 1.11 -6.16
C GLN A 138 -12.10 0.22 -5.28
N PHE A 139 -12.66 -0.40 -4.23
CA PHE A 139 -11.91 -1.30 -3.36
C PHE A 139 -11.55 -2.62 -4.06
N TYR A 140 -12.48 -3.17 -4.86
CA TYR A 140 -12.21 -4.36 -5.67
C TYR A 140 -11.12 -4.09 -6.70
N PHE A 141 -11.19 -2.96 -7.39
CA PHE A 141 -10.17 -2.55 -8.35
C PHE A 141 -8.80 -2.41 -7.69
N ALA A 142 -8.72 -1.71 -6.56
CA ALA A 142 -7.50 -1.53 -5.80
C ALA A 142 -6.96 -2.86 -5.24
N ALA A 143 -7.84 -3.77 -4.78
CA ALA A 143 -7.46 -5.09 -4.30
C ALA A 143 -6.82 -5.94 -5.42
N VAL A 144 -7.45 -5.98 -6.60
CA VAL A 144 -6.93 -6.70 -7.77
C VAL A 144 -5.59 -6.11 -8.21
N ALA A 145 -5.49 -4.79 -8.30
CA ALA A 145 -4.23 -4.10 -8.65
C ALA A 145 -3.13 -4.40 -7.62
N GLY A 146 -3.46 -4.41 -6.33
CA GLY A 146 -2.55 -4.76 -5.24
C GLY A 146 -2.02 -6.19 -5.37
N VAL A 147 -2.90 -7.17 -5.57
CA VAL A 147 -2.51 -8.58 -5.76
C VAL A 147 -1.65 -8.74 -7.02
N PHE A 148 -2.03 -8.11 -8.13
CA PHE A 148 -1.26 -8.14 -9.38
C PHE A 148 0.15 -7.56 -9.16
N THR A 149 0.26 -6.39 -8.51
CA THR A 149 1.55 -5.77 -8.18
C THR A 149 2.37 -6.66 -7.26
N GLY A 150 1.73 -7.29 -6.27
CA GLY A 150 2.40 -8.22 -5.37
C GLY A 150 2.98 -9.43 -6.09
N LEU A 151 2.23 -10.03 -7.00
CA LEU A 151 2.72 -11.14 -7.84
C LEU A 151 3.86 -10.68 -8.76
N TYR A 152 3.75 -9.48 -9.33
CA TYR A 152 4.81 -8.89 -10.14
C TYR A 152 6.11 -8.68 -9.35
N CYS A 153 6.03 -8.30 -8.07
CA CYS A 153 7.21 -8.12 -7.23
C CYS A 153 8.09 -9.39 -7.13
N PHE A 154 7.50 -10.59 -7.21
CA PHE A 154 8.28 -11.84 -7.22
C PHE A 154 9.06 -12.08 -8.51
N THR A 155 8.77 -11.36 -9.58
CA THR A 155 9.53 -11.41 -10.84
C THR A 155 10.71 -10.45 -10.86
N LEU A 156 10.82 -9.55 -9.87
CA LEU A 156 11.90 -8.60 -9.78
C LEU A 156 13.25 -9.30 -9.55
N PRO A 157 14.35 -8.72 -10.03
CA PRO A 157 15.69 -9.22 -9.73
C PRO A 157 15.94 -9.26 -8.22
N ARG A 158 16.66 -10.27 -7.78
CA ARG A 158 16.93 -10.51 -6.35
C ARG A 158 17.70 -9.34 -5.72
N VAL A 159 17.12 -8.81 -4.65
CA VAL A 159 17.77 -7.83 -3.76
C VAL A 159 18.47 -8.63 -2.65
N GLU A 160 19.78 -8.45 -2.53
CA GLU A 160 20.56 -9.15 -1.51
C GLU A 160 20.23 -8.62 -0.12
N ILE A 161 20.10 -9.54 0.84
CA ILE A 161 19.94 -9.18 2.25
C ILE A 161 21.25 -8.54 2.71
N SER A 162 21.15 -7.35 3.31
CA SER A 162 22.31 -6.71 3.93
C SER A 162 22.74 -7.55 5.13
N LYS A 163 23.74 -8.43 4.95
CA LYS A 163 24.42 -9.02 6.08
C LYS A 163 25.24 -7.90 6.73
N SER A 164 24.68 -7.26 7.77
CA SER A 164 25.51 -6.48 8.68
C SER A 164 26.50 -7.46 9.26
N THR A 165 27.73 -7.43 8.78
CA THR A 165 28.88 -7.98 9.47
C THR A 165 28.96 -7.23 10.80
N GLU A 166 28.63 -7.91 11.90
CA GLU A 166 29.07 -7.54 13.22
C GLU A 166 30.61 -7.46 13.23
#